data_a38bd3fdf3b15265b48e7e30462161de
#
_entry.id   a38bd3fdf3b15265b48e7e30462161de
#
_cell.length_a   1.000
_cell.length_b   1.000
_cell.length_c   1.000
_cell.angle_alpha   90.00
_cell.angle_beta   90.00
_cell.angle_gamma   90.00
#
_symmetry.space_group_name_H-M   'P 1'
#
loop_
_entity.id
_entity.type
_entity.pdbx_description
1 polymer ?
#
loop_
_entity_poly.entity_id
_entity_poly.type
_entity_poly.pdbx_seq_one_letter_code
_entity_poly.pdbx_strand_id
1 'polypeptide(L)'
;MQHYKHARKSPSQPHYEPFNIYGGKRHRLLLSALAAFTAGFLLLVSCGKKSVVFTPDERKTVDSIVRSVRTPDSLALLQKQLESKGDMLGSVVALREWGKALRNDSRFEEALRTHSEGLRQAESIGDTLEWVQALNNIGTDYRRMGVLDAAQEYHYRAWTLSEECADTSFTAKKNRVVSLNGLGNIYMTLGNYERADSTLRMALKGEQELNSALGQAINYANLGSIFEHRGQTDSAWVYYRKSMALNTEAGSDLGISLCHTYFGSLYEKAGQYDKATGEYETAYQMMQA
;
A
#
# COMPACT_ATOMS: atom_id res chain seq x y z
N MET A 1 10.08 8.23 63.93
CA MET A 1 9.70 9.44 63.21
C MET A 1 9.23 9.04 61.84
N GLN A 2 8.07 9.50 61.46
CA GLN A 2 7.07 9.08 60.53
C GLN A 2 7.50 8.77 59.10
N HIS A 3 6.95 7.65 58.61
CA HIS A 3 6.88 7.21 57.23
C HIS A 3 6.02 8.13 56.35
N TYR A 4 6.50 8.46 55.15
CA TYR A 4 5.64 8.87 54.05
C TYR A 4 5.78 7.88 52.87
N LYS A 5 4.79 6.99 52.71
CA LYS A 5 4.53 6.20 51.52
C LYS A 5 3.69 7.06 50.57
N HIS A 6 4.26 7.49 49.44
CA HIS A 6 3.47 7.97 48.33
C HIS A 6 3.37 6.86 47.25
N ALA A 7 2.20 6.26 47.22
CA ALA A 7 1.78 5.40 46.12
C ALA A 7 1.47 6.27 44.87
N ARG A 8 2.24 6.10 43.80
CA ARG A 8 1.90 6.65 42.48
C ARG A 8 0.81 5.80 41.89
N LYS A 9 -0.37 6.38 41.66
CA LYS A 9 -1.44 5.82 40.83
C LYS A 9 -1.00 5.91 39.37
N SER A 10 -1.01 4.77 38.66
CA SER A 10 -0.89 4.71 37.22
C SER A 10 -2.12 5.30 36.54
N PRO A 11 -2.00 6.04 35.42
CA PRO A 11 -3.18 6.52 34.70
C PRO A 11 -3.85 5.34 33.97
N SER A 12 -5.17 5.28 34.16
CA SER A 12 -6.06 4.33 33.50
C SER A 12 -6.03 4.50 31.97
N GLN A 13 -5.79 3.40 31.27
CA GLN A 13 -5.94 3.34 29.82
C GLN A 13 -7.41 3.51 29.42
N PRO A 14 -7.71 4.23 28.33
CA PRO A 14 -9.06 4.32 27.82
C PRO A 14 -9.48 2.97 27.22
N HIS A 15 -10.59 2.43 27.70
CA HIS A 15 -11.28 1.30 27.12
C HIS A 15 -11.84 1.69 25.76
N TYR A 16 -11.30 1.13 24.69
CA TYR A 16 -11.95 1.11 23.38
C TYR A 16 -12.94 -0.05 23.33
N GLU A 17 -14.24 0.26 23.34
CA GLU A 17 -15.29 -0.72 23.00
C GLU A 17 -15.26 -1.00 21.50
N PRO A 18 -15.34 -2.28 21.07
CA PRO A 18 -15.44 -2.62 19.67
C PRO A 18 -16.84 -2.26 19.13
N PHE A 19 -16.87 -1.49 18.06
CA PHE A 19 -18.10 -1.22 17.29
C PHE A 19 -18.72 -2.53 16.82
N ASN A 20 -19.84 -2.92 17.44
CA ASN A 20 -20.60 -4.12 17.14
C ASN A 20 -21.62 -3.79 16.03
N ILE A 21 -21.36 -4.24 14.79
CA ILE A 21 -22.23 -3.99 13.61
C ILE A 21 -23.37 -5.01 13.49
N TYR A 22 -23.56 -5.91 14.46
CA TYR A 22 -24.67 -6.86 14.43
C TYR A 22 -25.45 -6.85 15.76
N GLY A 23 -26.62 -6.20 15.73
CA GLY A 23 -27.56 -6.35 16.85
C GLY A 23 -28.77 -5.45 16.78
N GLY A 24 -29.89 -5.98 16.32
CA GLY A 24 -31.14 -5.30 16.56
C GLY A 24 -32.34 -5.75 15.76
N LYS A 25 -32.87 -6.91 16.07
CA LYS A 25 -34.25 -7.26 15.75
C LYS A 25 -35.22 -6.36 16.49
N ARG A 26 -36.29 -5.92 15.80
CA ARG A 26 -37.59 -5.38 16.21
C ARG A 26 -37.83 -3.92 15.85
N HIS A 27 -38.42 -3.73 14.67
CA HIS A 27 -39.63 -2.91 14.47
C HIS A 27 -40.22 -3.28 13.10
N ARG A 28 -40.94 -4.39 13.08
CA ARG A 28 -41.98 -4.64 12.05
C ARG A 28 -43.25 -3.96 12.54
N LEU A 29 -43.86 -3.24 11.64
CA LEU A 29 -45.20 -2.62 11.67
C LEU A 29 -45.12 -1.08 11.67
N LEU A 30 -45.20 -0.56 10.48
CA LEU A 30 -45.71 0.74 10.00
C LEU A 30 -44.86 1.27 8.81
N LEU A 31 -44.82 0.55 7.71
CA LEU A 31 -44.24 1.03 6.44
C LEU A 31 -44.81 0.24 5.25
N SER A 32 -46.16 0.09 5.17
CA SER A 32 -46.78 -0.51 4.02
C SER A 32 -47.52 0.48 3.10
N ALA A 33 -47.31 1.79 3.26
CA ALA A 33 -47.96 2.79 2.40
C ALA A 33 -47.01 3.84 1.78
N LEU A 34 -45.68 3.82 2.07
CA LEU A 34 -44.71 4.74 1.44
C LEU A 34 -43.70 4.06 0.51
N ALA A 35 -43.75 2.73 0.38
CA ALA A 35 -42.78 1.99 -0.41
C ALA A 35 -43.06 1.97 -1.93
N ALA A 36 -44.23 2.46 -2.37
CA ALA A 36 -44.59 2.48 -3.80
C ALA A 36 -44.23 3.78 -4.54
N PHE A 37 -43.81 4.83 -3.83
CA PHE A 37 -43.46 6.12 -4.46
C PHE A 37 -41.97 6.42 -4.48
N THR A 38 -41.14 5.69 -3.74
CA THR A 38 -39.70 5.89 -3.72
C THR A 38 -38.90 4.93 -4.62
N ALA A 39 -39.50 3.83 -5.06
CA ALA A 39 -38.89 2.90 -6.02
C ALA A 39 -38.85 3.45 -7.46
N GLY A 40 -39.67 4.44 -7.79
CA GLY A 40 -39.70 5.09 -9.12
C GLY A 40 -38.69 6.23 -9.29
N PHE A 41 -38.12 6.78 -8.22
CA PHE A 41 -37.24 7.96 -8.28
C PHE A 41 -35.77 7.64 -8.09
N LEU A 42 -35.40 6.42 -7.67
CA LEU A 42 -34.00 5.95 -7.51
C LEU A 42 -33.43 5.31 -8.79
N LEU A 43 -34.24 5.18 -9.86
CA LEU A 43 -33.79 4.65 -11.16
C LEU A 43 -33.43 5.71 -12.20
N LEU A 44 -33.43 7.00 -11.88
CA LEU A 44 -33.21 8.08 -12.86
C LEU A 44 -32.00 9.00 -12.54
N VAL A 45 -31.13 8.66 -11.61
CA VAL A 45 -29.84 9.38 -11.41
C VAL A 45 -28.67 8.40 -11.43
N SER A 46 -28.77 7.30 -12.15
CA SER A 46 -27.61 6.70 -12.78
C SER A 46 -27.40 7.43 -14.11
N CYS A 47 -26.99 8.67 -14.02
CA CYS A 47 -26.36 9.36 -15.15
C CYS A 47 -25.03 8.61 -15.37
N GLY A 48 -25.12 7.52 -16.12
CA GLY A 48 -23.98 6.71 -16.51
C GLY A 48 -22.98 7.59 -17.28
N LYS A 49 -22.03 8.20 -16.58
CA LYS A 49 -20.79 8.55 -17.22
C LYS A 49 -20.26 7.24 -17.79
N LYS A 50 -20.32 7.10 -19.13
CA LYS A 50 -19.68 5.99 -19.81
C LYS A 50 -18.24 5.99 -19.31
N SER A 51 -17.83 4.96 -18.57
CA SER A 51 -16.43 4.77 -18.23
C SER A 51 -15.67 4.72 -19.54
N VAL A 52 -14.75 5.63 -19.73
CA VAL A 52 -13.87 5.59 -20.89
C VAL A 52 -12.94 4.41 -20.68
N VAL A 53 -13.05 3.40 -21.53
CA VAL A 53 -12.19 2.22 -21.47
C VAL A 53 -11.01 2.48 -22.40
N PHE A 54 -9.84 2.72 -21.82
CA PHE A 54 -8.59 2.82 -22.57
C PHE A 54 -8.04 1.42 -22.88
N THR A 55 -7.60 1.23 -24.11
CA THR A 55 -7.01 -0.03 -24.55
C THR A 55 -5.63 -0.26 -23.89
N PRO A 56 -5.16 -1.52 -23.80
CA PRO A 56 -3.82 -1.82 -23.29
C PRO A 56 -2.71 -1.10 -24.08
N ASP A 57 -2.88 -0.92 -25.40
CA ASP A 57 -1.89 -0.26 -26.25
C ASP A 57 -1.84 1.26 -26.00
N GLU A 58 -2.99 1.91 -25.81
CA GLU A 58 -3.05 3.32 -25.40
C GLU A 58 -2.34 3.53 -24.07
N ARG A 59 -2.62 2.69 -23.07
CA ARG A 59 -1.94 2.75 -21.77
C ARG A 59 -0.44 2.55 -21.87
N LYS A 60 0.00 1.55 -22.66
CA LYS A 60 1.41 1.27 -22.87
C LYS A 60 2.13 2.44 -23.55
N THR A 61 1.48 3.07 -24.53
CA THR A 61 2.02 4.23 -25.23
C THR A 61 2.19 5.42 -24.28
N VAL A 62 1.14 5.75 -23.51
CA VAL A 62 1.17 6.82 -22.51
C VAL A 62 2.22 6.55 -21.43
N ASP A 63 2.25 5.35 -20.86
CA ASP A 63 3.25 4.97 -19.86
C ASP A 63 4.69 5.10 -20.41
N SER A 64 4.93 4.73 -21.66
CA SER A 64 6.24 4.86 -22.28
C SER A 64 6.67 6.31 -22.42
N ILE A 65 5.77 7.18 -22.87
CA ILE A 65 6.03 8.61 -23.02
C ILE A 65 6.33 9.25 -21.65
N VAL A 66 5.47 9.03 -20.66
CA VAL A 66 5.60 9.66 -19.36
C VAL A 66 6.83 9.16 -18.61
N ARG A 67 7.13 7.85 -18.65
CA ARG A 67 8.32 7.28 -17.97
C ARG A 67 9.66 7.65 -18.62
N SER A 68 9.66 8.18 -19.83
CA SER A 68 10.87 8.76 -20.42
C SER A 68 11.31 10.05 -19.73
N VAL A 69 10.39 10.71 -19.01
CA VAL A 69 10.61 11.94 -18.25
C VAL A 69 10.78 11.58 -16.76
N ARG A 70 11.85 12.08 -16.12
CA ARG A 70 12.21 11.61 -14.77
C ARG A 70 12.23 12.68 -13.69
N THR A 71 12.40 13.95 -14.07
CA THR A 71 12.48 15.03 -13.07
C THR A 71 11.10 15.57 -12.73
N PRO A 72 10.85 15.98 -11.46
CA PRO A 72 9.57 16.55 -11.07
C PRO A 72 9.13 17.71 -11.93
N ASP A 73 10.04 18.64 -12.24
CA ASP A 73 9.71 19.84 -13.03
C ASP A 73 9.32 19.52 -14.47
N SER A 74 10.04 18.57 -15.10
CA SER A 74 9.72 18.13 -16.46
C SER A 74 8.41 17.35 -16.50
N LEU A 75 8.08 16.56 -15.47
CA LEU A 75 6.81 15.86 -15.35
C LEU A 75 5.65 16.83 -15.14
N ALA A 76 5.85 17.90 -14.34
CA ALA A 76 4.87 18.97 -14.18
C ALA A 76 4.56 19.69 -15.51
N LEU A 77 5.60 19.97 -16.30
CA LEU A 77 5.43 20.58 -17.63
C LEU A 77 4.70 19.64 -18.59
N LEU A 78 5.10 18.38 -18.64
CA LEU A 78 4.45 17.36 -19.47
C LEU A 78 2.97 17.21 -19.11
N GLN A 79 2.63 17.15 -17.83
CA GLN A 79 1.25 17.07 -17.37
C GLN A 79 0.40 18.20 -17.92
N LYS A 80 0.87 19.45 -17.79
CA LYS A 80 0.16 20.63 -18.33
C LYS A 80 -0.02 20.57 -19.85
N GLN A 81 0.98 20.08 -20.56
CA GLN A 81 0.90 19.92 -22.02
C GLN A 81 -0.14 18.86 -22.42
N LEU A 82 -0.19 17.73 -21.72
CA LEU A 82 -1.15 16.65 -21.97
C LEU A 82 -2.58 17.13 -21.65
N GLU A 83 -2.77 17.78 -20.51
CA GLU A 83 -4.06 18.36 -20.11
C GLU A 83 -4.56 19.39 -21.12
N SER A 84 -3.70 20.31 -21.57
CA SER A 84 -4.06 21.33 -22.57
C SER A 84 -4.45 20.76 -23.94
N LYS A 85 -3.95 19.56 -24.27
CA LYS A 85 -4.30 18.81 -25.49
C LYS A 85 -5.54 17.96 -25.32
N GLY A 86 -6.13 17.88 -24.11
CA GLY A 86 -7.25 17.01 -23.79
C GLY A 86 -6.87 15.53 -23.63
N ASP A 87 -5.57 15.20 -23.56
CA ASP A 87 -5.11 13.86 -23.25
C ASP A 87 -5.23 13.60 -21.73
N MET A 88 -6.43 13.23 -21.30
CA MET A 88 -6.74 13.05 -19.90
C MET A 88 -6.07 11.85 -19.29
N LEU A 89 -5.91 10.74 -20.04
CA LEU A 89 -5.17 9.57 -19.56
C LEU A 89 -3.69 9.95 -19.36
N GLY A 90 -3.09 10.59 -20.34
CA GLY A 90 -1.71 11.08 -20.25
C GLY A 90 -1.50 12.00 -19.05
N SER A 91 -2.44 12.93 -18.82
CA SER A 91 -2.42 13.84 -17.68
C SER A 91 -2.43 13.07 -16.34
N VAL A 92 -3.32 12.11 -16.16
CA VAL A 92 -3.41 11.29 -14.94
C VAL A 92 -2.13 10.48 -14.72
N VAL A 93 -1.61 9.86 -15.76
CA VAL A 93 -0.35 9.08 -15.69
C VAL A 93 0.83 10.00 -15.37
N ALA A 94 0.87 11.21 -15.92
CA ALA A 94 1.92 12.19 -15.61
C ALA A 94 1.83 12.67 -14.15
N LEU A 95 0.64 12.94 -13.61
CA LEU A 95 0.42 13.26 -12.19
C LEU A 95 0.91 12.11 -11.29
N ARG A 96 0.61 10.88 -11.65
CA ARG A 96 1.08 9.70 -10.93
C ARG A 96 2.61 9.62 -10.84
N GLU A 97 3.30 9.75 -11.96
CA GLU A 97 4.76 9.68 -11.99
C GLU A 97 5.41 10.93 -11.37
N TRP A 98 4.81 12.10 -11.53
CA TRP A 98 5.26 13.34 -10.88
C TRP A 98 5.17 13.24 -9.34
N GLY A 99 4.04 12.79 -8.80
CA GLY A 99 3.90 12.57 -7.35
C GLY A 99 4.90 11.54 -6.82
N LYS A 100 5.19 10.46 -7.57
CA LYS A 100 6.24 9.50 -7.19
C LYS A 100 7.63 10.14 -7.17
N ALA A 101 7.96 10.95 -8.15
CA ALA A 101 9.24 11.67 -8.21
C ALA A 101 9.38 12.62 -7.01
N LEU A 102 8.35 13.41 -6.69
CA LEU A 102 8.31 14.27 -5.52
C LEU A 102 8.50 13.49 -4.21
N ARG A 103 7.83 12.33 -4.07
CA ARG A 103 7.99 11.47 -2.89
C ARG A 103 9.41 10.92 -2.77
N ASN A 104 10.06 10.56 -3.87
CA ASN A 104 11.45 10.11 -3.87
C ASN A 104 12.41 11.22 -3.43
N ASP A 105 12.09 12.46 -3.76
CA ASP A 105 12.81 13.65 -3.30
C ASP A 105 12.42 14.09 -1.87
N SER A 106 11.65 13.24 -1.14
CA SER A 106 11.14 13.51 0.21
C SER A 106 10.20 14.72 0.32
N ARG A 107 9.64 15.20 -0.80
CA ARG A 107 8.65 16.29 -0.87
C ARG A 107 7.24 15.74 -0.69
N PHE A 108 6.98 15.15 0.47
CA PHE A 108 5.77 14.32 0.73
C PHE A 108 4.46 15.10 0.62
N GLU A 109 4.40 16.33 1.10
CA GLU A 109 3.18 17.14 1.01
C GLU A 109 2.84 17.52 -0.44
N GLU A 110 3.85 17.79 -1.25
CA GLU A 110 3.66 18.08 -2.67
C GLU A 110 3.26 16.81 -3.43
N ALA A 111 3.87 15.68 -3.10
CA ALA A 111 3.48 14.39 -3.64
C ALA A 111 2.00 14.09 -3.35
N LEU A 112 1.57 14.29 -2.09
CA LEU A 112 0.17 14.10 -1.67
C LEU A 112 -0.79 15.00 -2.46
N ARG A 113 -0.46 16.29 -2.63
CA ARG A 113 -1.30 17.21 -3.45
C ARG A 113 -1.38 16.75 -4.90
N THR A 114 -0.25 16.34 -5.48
CA THR A 114 -0.17 15.88 -6.87
C THR A 114 -0.96 14.57 -7.08
N HIS A 115 -0.83 13.60 -6.19
CA HIS A 115 -1.60 12.36 -6.25
C HIS A 115 -3.10 12.58 -5.99
N SER A 116 -3.46 13.55 -5.14
CA SER A 116 -4.87 13.92 -4.90
C SER A 116 -5.50 14.55 -6.15
N GLU A 117 -4.76 15.36 -6.90
CA GLU A 117 -5.23 15.84 -8.21
C GLU A 117 -5.34 14.71 -9.22
N GLY A 118 -4.39 13.77 -9.23
CA GLY A 118 -4.46 12.56 -10.05
C GLY A 118 -5.70 11.72 -9.73
N LEU A 119 -6.06 11.58 -8.46
CA LEU A 119 -7.28 10.90 -8.02
C LEU A 119 -8.52 11.59 -8.60
N ARG A 120 -8.62 12.91 -8.44
CA ARG A 120 -9.75 13.70 -8.94
C ARG A 120 -9.93 13.55 -10.46
N GLN A 121 -8.83 13.55 -11.21
CA GLN A 121 -8.87 13.36 -12.67
C GLN A 121 -9.23 11.92 -13.04
N ALA A 122 -8.68 10.91 -12.37
CA ALA A 122 -9.01 9.50 -12.59
C ALA A 122 -10.51 9.23 -12.35
N GLU A 123 -11.09 9.80 -11.29
CA GLU A 123 -12.51 9.75 -11.01
C GLU A 123 -13.34 10.45 -12.13
N SER A 124 -12.87 11.57 -12.65
CA SER A 124 -13.57 12.32 -13.67
C SER A 124 -13.67 11.59 -15.01
N ILE A 125 -12.64 10.83 -15.38
CA ILE A 125 -12.61 10.01 -16.60
C ILE A 125 -13.22 8.62 -16.38
N GLY A 126 -13.53 8.23 -15.14
CA GLY A 126 -14.11 6.93 -14.79
C GLY A 126 -13.14 5.76 -14.98
N ASP A 127 -11.82 6.00 -14.90
CA ASP A 127 -10.80 4.97 -15.06
C ASP A 127 -10.47 4.31 -13.73
N THR A 128 -11.05 3.15 -13.48
CA THR A 128 -10.89 2.41 -12.22
C THR A 128 -9.44 1.99 -11.95
N LEU A 129 -8.65 1.67 -12.98
CA LEU A 129 -7.25 1.29 -12.78
C LEU A 129 -6.41 2.46 -12.26
N GLU A 130 -6.53 3.63 -12.87
CA GLU A 130 -5.83 4.84 -12.42
C GLU A 130 -6.39 5.33 -11.07
N TRP A 131 -7.69 5.17 -10.83
CA TRP A 131 -8.31 5.50 -9.55
C TRP A 131 -7.69 4.67 -8.40
N VAL A 132 -7.60 3.34 -8.56
CA VAL A 132 -6.94 2.46 -7.57
C VAL A 132 -5.48 2.82 -7.39
N GLN A 133 -4.76 3.14 -8.48
CA GLN A 133 -3.35 3.56 -8.39
C GLN A 133 -3.19 4.88 -7.62
N ALA A 134 -4.06 5.86 -7.87
CA ALA A 134 -4.04 7.14 -7.15
C ALA A 134 -4.29 6.95 -5.65
N LEU A 135 -5.31 6.15 -5.28
CA LEU A 135 -5.59 5.81 -3.87
C LEU A 135 -4.38 5.13 -3.20
N ASN A 136 -3.73 4.18 -3.87
CA ASN A 136 -2.53 3.51 -3.35
C ASN A 136 -1.35 4.48 -3.18
N ASN A 137 -1.17 5.41 -4.09
CA ASN A 137 -0.11 6.40 -3.98
C ASN A 137 -0.36 7.38 -2.81
N ILE A 138 -1.59 7.86 -2.64
CA ILE A 138 -1.98 8.71 -1.50
C ILE A 138 -1.78 7.96 -0.18
N GLY A 139 -2.21 6.70 -0.09
CA GLY A 139 -1.95 5.86 1.08
C GLY A 139 -0.46 5.72 1.39
N THR A 140 0.37 5.58 0.36
CA THR A 140 1.82 5.53 0.51
C THR A 140 2.40 6.87 0.98
N ASP A 141 1.91 8.01 0.47
CA ASP A 141 2.34 9.33 0.90
C ASP A 141 2.04 9.56 2.39
N TYR A 142 0.80 9.28 2.81
CA TYR A 142 0.42 9.37 4.23
C TYR A 142 1.28 8.45 5.12
N ARG A 143 1.57 7.24 4.67
CA ARG A 143 2.45 6.33 5.42
C ARG A 143 3.87 6.90 5.56
N ARG A 144 4.42 7.51 4.51
CA ARG A 144 5.72 8.19 4.56
C ARG A 144 5.74 9.40 5.49
N MET A 145 4.60 10.08 5.62
CA MET A 145 4.40 11.18 6.57
C MET A 145 4.12 10.71 8.01
N GLY A 146 3.96 9.40 8.23
CA GLY A 146 3.64 8.84 9.54
C GLY A 146 2.15 8.92 9.93
N VAL A 147 1.27 9.35 9.02
CA VAL A 147 -0.18 9.46 9.26
C VAL A 147 -0.84 8.12 8.93
N LEU A 148 -0.70 7.16 9.85
CA LEU A 148 -1.03 5.75 9.60
C LEU A 148 -2.52 5.50 9.42
N ASP A 149 -3.40 6.23 10.12
CA ASP A 149 -4.86 6.07 9.99
C ASP A 149 -5.33 6.46 8.58
N ALA A 150 -4.88 7.59 8.06
CA ALA A 150 -5.18 8.00 6.69
C ALA A 150 -4.57 7.04 5.67
N ALA A 151 -3.34 6.59 5.88
CA ALA A 151 -2.69 5.60 5.02
C ALA A 151 -3.50 4.30 4.94
N GLN A 152 -3.99 3.80 6.08
CA GLN A 152 -4.83 2.60 6.15
C GLN A 152 -6.14 2.79 5.39
N GLU A 153 -6.82 3.92 5.59
CA GLU A 153 -8.07 4.27 4.92
C GLU A 153 -7.91 4.24 3.38
N TYR A 154 -6.88 4.93 2.86
CA TYR A 154 -6.66 5.00 1.42
C TYR A 154 -6.27 3.65 0.80
N HIS A 155 -5.41 2.86 1.45
CA HIS A 155 -5.08 1.52 0.97
C HIS A 155 -6.28 0.56 1.05
N TYR A 156 -7.12 0.68 2.08
CA TYR A 156 -8.34 -0.11 2.20
C TYR A 156 -9.35 0.23 1.08
N ARG A 157 -9.57 1.51 0.80
CA ARG A 157 -10.41 1.95 -0.32
C ARG A 157 -9.88 1.45 -1.66
N ALA A 158 -8.55 1.53 -1.86
CA ALA A 158 -7.91 1.00 -3.06
C ALA A 158 -8.13 -0.52 -3.20
N TRP A 159 -7.99 -1.27 -2.12
CA TRP A 159 -8.23 -2.71 -2.11
C TRP A 159 -9.69 -3.02 -2.44
N THR A 160 -10.66 -2.41 -1.73
CA THR A 160 -12.09 -2.62 -1.95
C THR A 160 -12.48 -2.33 -3.39
N LEU A 161 -12.07 -1.18 -3.94
CA LEU A 161 -12.33 -0.83 -5.32
C LEU A 161 -11.71 -1.83 -6.32
N SER A 162 -10.52 -2.36 -6.01
CA SER A 162 -9.85 -3.36 -6.84
C SER A 162 -10.54 -4.73 -6.81
N GLU A 163 -11.22 -5.09 -5.70
CA GLU A 163 -12.03 -6.32 -5.60
C GLU A 163 -13.34 -6.21 -6.40
N GLU A 164 -13.93 -5.02 -6.44
CA GLU A 164 -15.16 -4.76 -7.21
C GLU A 164 -14.90 -4.61 -8.71
N CYS A 165 -13.64 -4.38 -9.10
CA CYS A 165 -13.24 -4.22 -10.50
C CYS A 165 -13.27 -5.56 -11.24
N ALA A 166 -14.06 -5.65 -12.32
CA ALA A 166 -14.12 -6.83 -13.18
C ALA A 166 -12.86 -7.02 -14.06
N ASP A 167 -11.93 -6.06 -14.07
CA ASP A 167 -10.70 -6.13 -14.85
C ASP A 167 -9.75 -7.17 -14.24
N THR A 168 -9.33 -8.14 -15.06
CA THR A 168 -8.40 -9.22 -14.70
C THR A 168 -7.01 -9.03 -15.29
N SER A 169 -6.73 -7.85 -15.86
CA SER A 169 -5.43 -7.51 -16.44
C SER A 169 -4.30 -7.61 -15.39
N PHE A 170 -3.07 -7.71 -15.91
CA PHE A 170 -1.88 -7.67 -15.07
C PHE A 170 -1.87 -6.43 -14.15
N THR A 171 -2.24 -5.26 -14.71
CA THR A 171 -2.28 -3.99 -13.96
C THR A 171 -3.30 -4.03 -12.83
N ALA A 172 -4.52 -4.56 -13.07
CA ALA A 172 -5.55 -4.70 -12.05
C ALA A 172 -5.09 -5.61 -10.91
N LYS A 173 -4.54 -6.78 -11.24
CA LYS A 173 -3.98 -7.71 -10.24
C LYS A 173 -2.85 -7.08 -9.44
N LYS A 174 -1.93 -6.37 -10.13
CA LYS A 174 -0.81 -5.69 -9.47
C LYS A 174 -1.29 -4.59 -8.51
N ASN A 175 -2.28 -3.79 -8.92
CA ASN A 175 -2.88 -2.75 -8.07
C ASN A 175 -3.47 -3.32 -6.78
N ARG A 176 -4.17 -4.46 -6.85
CA ARG A 176 -4.71 -5.18 -5.70
C ARG A 176 -3.59 -5.61 -4.74
N VAL A 177 -2.54 -6.20 -5.27
CA VAL A 177 -1.37 -6.63 -4.47
C VAL A 177 -0.69 -5.43 -3.79
N VAL A 178 -0.56 -4.30 -4.49
CA VAL A 178 0.00 -3.06 -3.89
C VAL A 178 -0.85 -2.58 -2.72
N SER A 179 -2.17 -2.61 -2.84
CA SER A 179 -3.08 -2.25 -1.74
C SER A 179 -2.88 -3.15 -0.51
N LEU A 180 -2.82 -4.48 -0.73
CA LEU A 180 -2.60 -5.45 0.34
C LEU A 180 -1.22 -5.27 1.00
N ASN A 181 -0.18 -5.04 0.22
CA ASN A 181 1.17 -4.75 0.75
C ASN A 181 1.18 -3.46 1.59
N GLY A 182 0.47 -2.42 1.14
CA GLY A 182 0.30 -1.18 1.90
C GLY A 182 -0.34 -1.43 3.27
N LEU A 183 -1.47 -2.15 3.29
CA LEU A 183 -2.17 -2.53 4.53
C LEU A 183 -1.30 -3.41 5.43
N GLY A 184 -0.65 -4.43 4.88
CA GLY A 184 0.23 -5.31 5.64
C GLY A 184 1.35 -4.56 6.34
N ASN A 185 2.01 -3.65 5.64
CA ASN A 185 3.08 -2.81 6.20
C ASN A 185 2.55 -1.87 7.31
N ILE A 186 1.35 -1.31 7.15
CA ILE A 186 0.73 -0.47 8.19
C ILE A 186 0.41 -1.31 9.43
N TYR A 187 -0.18 -2.50 9.28
CA TYR A 187 -0.45 -3.40 10.40
C TYR A 187 0.83 -3.83 11.12
N MET A 188 1.94 -4.07 10.39
CA MET A 188 3.25 -4.32 11.01
C MET A 188 3.71 -3.13 11.85
N THR A 189 3.63 -1.92 11.32
CA THR A 189 4.02 -0.68 12.02
C THR A 189 3.18 -0.46 13.28
N LEU A 190 1.89 -0.81 13.24
CA LEU A 190 0.97 -0.74 14.37
C LEU A 190 1.12 -1.91 15.37
N GLY A 191 2.03 -2.87 15.12
CA GLY A 191 2.22 -4.05 15.95
C GLY A 191 1.10 -5.08 15.84
N ASN A 192 0.15 -4.92 14.92
CA ASN A 192 -0.91 -5.90 14.68
C ASN A 192 -0.42 -7.01 13.75
N TYR A 193 0.47 -7.85 14.29
CA TYR A 193 1.13 -8.91 13.51
C TYR A 193 0.18 -9.99 13.01
N GLU A 194 -0.99 -10.18 13.60
CA GLU A 194 -1.99 -11.14 13.12
C GLU A 194 -2.62 -10.67 11.81
N ARG A 195 -3.09 -9.42 11.80
CA ARG A 195 -3.63 -8.82 10.57
C ARG A 195 -2.56 -8.63 9.50
N ALA A 196 -1.34 -8.26 9.90
CA ALA A 196 -0.22 -8.15 8.99
C ALA A 196 0.08 -9.50 8.31
N ASP A 197 0.19 -10.59 9.07
CA ASP A 197 0.45 -11.93 8.53
C ASP A 197 -0.61 -12.35 7.52
N SER A 198 -1.90 -12.25 7.88
CA SER A 198 -2.99 -12.65 6.98
C SER A 198 -2.99 -11.81 5.69
N THR A 199 -2.84 -10.50 5.80
CA THR A 199 -2.85 -9.57 4.65
C THR A 199 -1.65 -9.79 3.74
N LEU A 200 -0.44 -9.96 4.30
CA LEU A 200 0.78 -10.20 3.52
C LEU A 200 0.78 -11.58 2.84
N ARG A 201 0.13 -12.60 3.42
CA ARG A 201 -0.07 -13.88 2.73
C ARG A 201 -1.00 -13.75 1.53
N MET A 202 -2.05 -12.94 1.62
CA MET A 202 -2.90 -12.62 0.47
C MET A 202 -2.09 -11.90 -0.63
N ALA A 203 -1.26 -10.92 -0.25
CA ALA A 203 -0.37 -10.21 -1.16
C ALA A 203 0.65 -11.18 -1.81
N LEU A 204 1.27 -12.07 -1.03
CA LEU A 204 2.20 -13.07 -1.51
C LEU A 204 1.56 -13.99 -2.56
N LYS A 205 0.34 -14.46 -2.31
CA LYS A 205 -0.42 -15.25 -3.29
C LYS A 205 -0.61 -14.48 -4.60
N GLY A 206 -0.98 -13.22 -4.53
CA GLY A 206 -1.11 -12.36 -5.71
C GLY A 206 0.22 -12.17 -6.45
N GLU A 207 1.36 -11.99 -5.75
CA GLU A 207 2.68 -11.90 -6.39
C GLU A 207 3.11 -13.24 -7.03
N GLN A 208 2.69 -14.38 -6.47
CA GLN A 208 2.89 -15.70 -7.08
C GLN A 208 2.09 -15.85 -8.38
N GLU A 209 0.83 -15.44 -8.38
CA GLU A 209 -0.02 -15.45 -9.59
C GLU A 209 0.52 -14.50 -10.69
N LEU A 210 1.21 -13.43 -10.29
CA LEU A 210 1.89 -12.51 -11.20
C LEU A 210 3.28 -12.96 -11.64
N ASN A 211 3.79 -14.07 -11.11
CA ASN A 211 5.18 -14.55 -11.30
C ASN A 211 6.22 -13.46 -10.98
N SER A 212 5.95 -12.62 -9.98
CA SER A 212 6.80 -11.49 -9.58
C SER A 212 7.81 -11.95 -8.52
N ALA A 213 9.01 -12.33 -8.90
CA ALA A 213 10.06 -12.76 -7.97
C ALA A 213 10.38 -11.70 -6.90
N LEU A 214 10.57 -10.43 -7.31
CA LEU A 214 10.83 -9.34 -6.38
C LEU A 214 9.67 -9.07 -5.42
N GLY A 215 8.43 -9.13 -5.92
CA GLY A 215 7.24 -8.97 -5.07
C GLY A 215 7.12 -10.08 -4.03
N GLN A 216 7.39 -11.33 -4.42
CA GLN A 216 7.44 -12.46 -3.50
C GLN A 216 8.57 -12.30 -2.47
N ALA A 217 9.76 -11.86 -2.89
CA ALA A 217 10.90 -11.63 -2.00
C ALA A 217 10.54 -10.61 -0.89
N ILE A 218 9.92 -9.48 -1.26
CA ILE A 218 9.47 -8.45 -0.31
C ILE A 218 8.46 -9.03 0.68
N ASN A 219 7.47 -9.81 0.20
CA ASN A 219 6.49 -10.42 1.09
C ASN A 219 7.10 -11.47 2.01
N TYR A 220 8.05 -12.26 1.54
CA TYR A 220 8.78 -13.20 2.40
C TYR A 220 9.60 -12.47 3.47
N ALA A 221 10.28 -11.37 3.14
CA ALA A 221 10.99 -10.55 4.12
C ALA A 221 10.04 -9.99 5.19
N ASN A 222 8.90 -9.43 4.79
CA ASN A 222 7.89 -8.90 5.70
C ASN A 222 7.33 -9.98 6.64
N LEU A 223 7.01 -11.17 6.11
CA LEU A 223 6.59 -12.32 6.92
C LEU A 223 7.70 -12.77 7.87
N GLY A 224 8.96 -12.80 7.43
CA GLY A 224 10.12 -13.06 8.27
C GLY A 224 10.20 -12.09 9.45
N SER A 225 9.99 -10.80 9.19
CA SER A 225 9.97 -9.76 10.23
C SER A 225 8.85 -9.99 11.26
N ILE A 226 7.67 -10.42 10.82
CA ILE A 226 6.58 -10.78 11.75
C ILE A 226 7.00 -11.92 12.66
N PHE A 227 7.61 -12.99 12.12
CA PHE A 227 8.08 -14.14 12.91
C PHE A 227 9.20 -13.73 13.88
N GLU A 228 10.10 -12.86 13.43
CA GLU A 228 11.16 -12.31 14.27
C GLU A 228 10.58 -11.50 15.44
N HIS A 229 9.60 -10.63 15.21
CA HIS A 229 8.91 -9.88 16.27
C HIS A 229 8.14 -10.77 17.25
N ARG A 230 7.67 -11.92 16.80
CA ARG A 230 7.03 -12.93 17.64
C ARG A 230 8.03 -13.83 18.39
N GLY A 231 9.34 -13.62 18.24
CA GLY A 231 10.38 -14.46 18.83
C GLY A 231 10.52 -15.83 18.18
N GLN A 232 9.91 -16.06 17.03
CA GLN A 232 9.94 -17.32 16.28
C GLN A 232 11.12 -17.33 15.30
N THR A 233 12.33 -17.33 15.86
CA THR A 233 13.59 -17.13 15.13
C THR A 233 13.80 -18.13 14.00
N ASP A 234 13.48 -19.42 14.21
CA ASP A 234 13.64 -20.46 13.18
C ASP A 234 12.76 -20.16 11.95
N SER A 235 11.52 -19.75 12.19
CA SER A 235 10.61 -19.35 11.12
C SER A 235 11.12 -18.11 10.41
N ALA A 236 11.62 -17.10 11.14
CA ALA A 236 12.20 -15.90 10.54
C ALA A 236 13.37 -16.25 9.59
N TRP A 237 14.28 -17.14 10.02
CA TRP A 237 15.36 -17.66 9.16
C TRP A 237 14.85 -18.26 7.85
N VAL A 238 13.81 -19.10 7.92
CA VAL A 238 13.24 -19.73 6.72
C VAL A 238 12.71 -18.69 5.75
N TYR A 239 11.97 -17.70 6.25
CA TYR A 239 11.36 -16.68 5.42
C TYR A 239 12.39 -15.72 4.82
N TYR A 240 13.39 -15.28 5.59
CA TYR A 240 14.47 -14.43 5.09
C TYR A 240 15.35 -15.14 4.05
N ARG A 241 15.62 -16.46 4.21
CA ARG A 241 16.31 -17.24 3.18
C ARG A 241 15.53 -17.34 1.88
N LYS A 242 14.20 -17.49 1.94
CA LYS A 242 13.35 -17.45 0.74
C LYS A 242 13.42 -16.10 0.05
N SER A 243 13.39 -15.01 0.82
CA SER A 243 13.59 -13.66 0.29
C SER A 243 14.95 -13.51 -0.39
N MET A 244 16.04 -13.95 0.27
CA MET A 244 17.40 -13.91 -0.28
C MET A 244 17.50 -14.65 -1.61
N ALA A 245 16.97 -15.87 -1.68
CA ALA A 245 17.02 -16.68 -2.90
C ALA A 245 16.36 -15.97 -4.08
N LEU A 246 15.17 -15.40 -3.88
CA LEU A 246 14.44 -14.68 -4.92
C LEU A 246 15.10 -13.35 -5.31
N ASN A 247 15.69 -12.63 -4.37
CA ASN A 247 16.44 -11.42 -4.67
C ASN A 247 17.71 -11.75 -5.48
N THR A 248 18.38 -12.85 -5.17
CA THR A 248 19.57 -13.33 -5.91
C THR A 248 19.17 -13.73 -7.33
N GLU A 249 18.09 -14.48 -7.51
CA GLU A 249 17.55 -14.86 -8.82
C GLU A 249 17.18 -13.64 -9.66
N ALA A 250 16.60 -12.63 -9.04
CA ALA A 250 16.19 -11.38 -9.69
C ALA A 250 17.34 -10.39 -9.90
N GLY A 251 18.54 -10.64 -9.40
CA GLY A 251 19.68 -9.72 -9.46
C GLY A 251 19.45 -8.41 -8.72
N SER A 252 18.73 -8.45 -7.58
CA SER A 252 18.39 -7.27 -6.79
C SER A 252 19.41 -7.03 -5.69
N ASP A 253 20.44 -6.24 -5.95
CA ASP A 253 21.48 -5.90 -4.97
C ASP A 253 20.90 -5.24 -3.72
N LEU A 254 19.92 -4.34 -3.88
CA LEU A 254 19.20 -3.74 -2.75
C LEU A 254 18.49 -4.81 -1.91
N GLY A 255 17.79 -5.74 -2.56
CA GLY A 255 17.08 -6.82 -1.88
C GLY A 255 18.02 -7.76 -1.14
N ILE A 256 19.17 -8.08 -1.73
CA ILE A 256 20.24 -8.90 -1.13
C ILE A 256 20.82 -8.19 0.10
N SER A 257 21.18 -6.90 -0.03
CA SER A 257 21.67 -6.08 1.07
C SER A 257 20.70 -6.03 2.26
N LEU A 258 19.40 -5.86 2.00
CA LEU A 258 18.39 -5.91 3.04
C LEU A 258 18.31 -7.28 3.72
N CYS A 259 18.48 -8.38 2.97
CA CYS A 259 18.51 -9.72 3.57
C CYS A 259 19.72 -9.91 4.50
N HIS A 260 20.89 -9.38 4.15
CA HIS A 260 22.06 -9.36 5.05
C HIS A 260 21.75 -8.59 6.33
N THR A 261 21.03 -7.46 6.25
CA THR A 261 20.59 -6.71 7.44
C THR A 261 19.66 -7.57 8.32
N TYR A 262 18.75 -8.32 7.74
CA TYR A 262 17.85 -9.22 8.50
C TYR A 262 18.63 -10.37 9.16
N PHE A 263 19.60 -10.96 8.46
CA PHE A 263 20.44 -12.00 9.05
C PHE A 263 21.29 -11.46 10.20
N GLY A 264 21.85 -10.25 10.04
CA GLY A 264 22.56 -9.55 11.10
C GLY A 264 21.70 -9.39 12.36
N SER A 265 20.43 -8.96 12.20
CA SER A 265 19.49 -8.83 13.31
C SER A 265 19.24 -10.15 14.03
N LEU A 266 19.07 -11.26 13.27
CA LEU A 266 18.86 -12.57 13.87
C LEU A 266 20.11 -13.07 14.62
N TYR A 267 21.33 -12.85 14.09
CA TYR A 267 22.56 -13.19 14.78
C TYR A 267 22.78 -12.34 16.04
N GLU A 268 22.47 -11.05 15.99
CA GLU A 268 22.55 -10.15 17.14
C GLU A 268 21.63 -10.62 18.28
N LYS A 269 20.37 -10.95 17.97
CA LYS A 269 19.41 -11.51 18.94
C LYS A 269 19.85 -12.85 19.53
N ALA A 270 20.65 -13.61 18.77
CA ALA A 270 21.24 -14.87 19.23
C ALA A 270 22.56 -14.68 20.01
N GLY A 271 23.01 -13.42 20.25
CA GLY A 271 24.28 -13.12 20.91
C GLY A 271 25.53 -13.43 20.08
N GLN A 272 25.38 -13.69 18.78
CA GLN A 272 26.48 -14.01 17.86
C GLN A 272 26.98 -12.74 17.18
N TYR A 273 27.55 -11.82 17.98
CA TYR A 273 27.87 -10.45 17.55
C TYR A 273 28.89 -10.38 16.40
N ASP A 274 29.89 -11.28 16.36
CA ASP A 274 30.85 -11.29 15.26
C ASP A 274 30.20 -11.61 13.92
N LYS A 275 29.24 -12.55 13.90
CA LYS A 275 28.49 -12.86 12.70
C LYS A 275 27.52 -11.75 12.32
N ALA A 276 26.87 -11.13 13.32
CA ALA A 276 26.00 -9.99 13.08
C ALA A 276 26.77 -8.84 12.42
N THR A 277 27.95 -8.53 12.93
CA THR A 277 28.83 -7.50 12.37
C THR A 277 29.20 -7.81 10.92
N GLY A 278 29.61 -9.04 10.60
CA GLY A 278 29.95 -9.45 9.24
C GLY A 278 28.78 -9.31 8.25
N GLU A 279 27.57 -9.64 8.69
CA GLU A 279 26.35 -9.47 7.87
C GLU A 279 26.05 -7.97 7.65
N TYR A 280 26.13 -7.13 8.67
CA TYR A 280 25.90 -5.68 8.55
C TYR A 280 26.98 -5.00 7.69
N GLU A 281 28.25 -5.39 7.81
CA GLU A 281 29.32 -4.90 6.95
C GLU A 281 29.10 -5.26 5.48
N THR A 282 28.67 -6.49 5.20
CA THR A 282 28.31 -6.92 3.85
C THR A 282 27.19 -6.08 3.29
N ALA A 283 26.10 -5.87 4.06
CA ALA A 283 24.99 -5.02 3.66
C ALA A 283 25.44 -3.58 3.36
N TYR A 284 26.29 -3.02 4.22
CA TYR A 284 26.82 -1.67 4.06
C TYR A 284 27.67 -1.51 2.80
N GLN A 285 28.59 -2.44 2.55
CA GLN A 285 29.44 -2.42 1.35
C GLN A 285 28.62 -2.50 0.06
N MET A 286 27.59 -3.35 0.02
CA MET A 286 26.68 -3.45 -1.13
C MET A 286 25.91 -2.17 -1.41
N MET A 287 25.60 -1.38 -0.38
CA MET A 287 24.88 -0.11 -0.53
C MET A 287 25.78 1.06 -0.94
N GLN A 288 27.11 0.91 -0.86
CA GLN A 288 28.09 1.92 -1.27
C GLN A 288 28.56 1.73 -2.73
N ALA A 289 28.39 0.53 -3.29
CA ALA A 289 28.74 0.18 -4.66
C ALA A 289 27.71 0.67 -5.68
#